data_5f0e9d6aef439b09a3d6bc697d000f5c
#
_entry.id   5f0e9d6aef439b09a3d6bc697d000f5c
#
_cell.length_a   1.000
_cell.length_b   1.000
_cell.length_c   1.000
_cell.angle_alpha   90.00
_cell.angle_beta   90.00
_cell.angle_gamma   90.00
#
_symmetry.space_group_name_H-M   'P 1'
#
loop_
_entity.id
_entity.type
_entity.pdbx_description
1 polymer ?
#
loop_
_entity_poly.entity_id
_entity_poly.type
_entity_poly.pdbx_seq_one_letter_code
_entity_poly.pdbx_strand_id
1 'polypeptide(L)'
;EAYEDSLEAQIRAEQAKAQQAASSSSSSSSSKPSSSSKPKPNSSSSKPSSSSKPSTNGKITTYKGISMMWPAPSYYKMSSRYGYRTHPITGKKKLHGGVDLAAPGGSAILAAQSGRVIVATYHWSFGNYIIVDHGNGYSTLYAHCSKLLVRRGQTVSQGQRIANVGTTGSSTGNHLHFEVRINGARTNPMPYIGL
;
A
#
# COMPACT_ATOMS: atom_id res chain seq x y z
N GLU A 1 9.99 6.42 -21.26
CA GLU A 1 10.90 6.80 -20.16
C GLU A 1 10.46 8.14 -19.52
N ALA A 2 10.32 9.23 -20.28
CA ALA A 2 9.95 10.55 -19.72
C ALA A 2 8.64 10.56 -18.89
N TYR A 3 7.64 9.76 -19.25
CA TYR A 3 6.38 9.66 -18.50
C TYR A 3 6.52 8.89 -17.19
N GLU A 4 7.40 7.89 -17.14
CA GLU A 4 7.64 7.14 -15.90
C GLU A 4 8.47 7.97 -14.92
N ASP A 5 9.44 8.74 -15.41
CA ASP A 5 10.22 9.69 -14.61
C ASP A 5 9.32 10.77 -14.01
N SER A 6 8.34 11.26 -14.78
CA SER A 6 7.32 12.20 -14.30
C SER A 6 6.45 11.60 -13.19
N LEU A 7 6.00 10.35 -13.35
CA LEU A 7 5.22 9.64 -12.33
C LEU A 7 6.04 9.40 -11.06
N GLU A 8 7.31 9.00 -11.21
CA GLU A 8 8.20 8.82 -10.06
C GLU A 8 8.41 10.14 -9.30
N ALA A 9 8.56 11.26 -10.02
CA ALA A 9 8.65 12.58 -9.41
C ALA A 9 7.36 12.95 -8.66
N GLN A 10 6.18 12.66 -9.22
CA GLN A 10 4.90 12.87 -8.56
C GLN A 10 4.75 12.02 -7.29
N ILE A 11 5.11 10.75 -7.34
CA ILE A 11 5.07 9.84 -6.19
C ILE A 11 5.99 10.35 -5.07
N ARG A 12 7.22 10.79 -5.40
CA ARG A 12 8.15 11.38 -4.42
C ARG A 12 7.59 12.66 -3.80
N ALA A 13 6.98 13.51 -4.60
CA ALA A 13 6.37 14.75 -4.11
C ALA A 13 5.20 14.48 -3.16
N GLU A 14 4.34 13.50 -3.45
CA GLU A 14 3.23 13.11 -2.57
C GLU A 14 3.72 12.49 -1.25
N GLN A 15 4.78 11.68 -1.27
CA GLN A 15 5.41 11.17 -0.06
C GLN A 15 6.03 12.29 0.79
N ALA A 16 6.75 13.22 0.17
CA ALA A 16 7.33 14.36 0.87
C ALA A 16 6.25 15.22 1.57
N LYS A 17 5.13 15.47 0.89
CA LYS A 17 3.97 16.18 1.48
C LYS A 17 3.36 15.42 2.66
N ALA A 18 3.24 14.09 2.56
CA ALA A 18 2.70 13.26 3.64
C ALA A 18 3.62 13.31 4.88
N GLN A 19 4.93 13.26 4.69
CA GLN A 19 5.92 13.37 5.76
C GLN A 19 5.89 14.74 6.45
N GLN A 20 5.80 15.84 5.69
CA GLN A 20 5.66 17.20 6.24
C GLN A 20 4.38 17.36 7.06
N ALA A 21 3.25 16.82 6.59
CA ALA A 21 1.99 16.87 7.31
C ALA A 21 2.04 16.08 8.64
N ALA A 22 2.77 14.95 8.67
CA ALA A 22 2.95 14.16 9.88
C ALA A 22 3.83 14.87 10.91
N SER A 23 4.89 15.56 10.48
CA SER A 23 5.79 16.31 11.38
C SER A 23 5.13 17.57 11.96
N SER A 24 4.23 18.23 11.22
CA SER A 24 3.52 19.42 11.70
C SER A 24 2.40 19.10 12.70
N SER A 25 1.85 17.88 12.70
CA SER A 25 0.81 17.47 13.64
C SER A 25 1.33 17.03 15.02
N SER A 26 2.63 16.79 15.17
CA SER A 26 3.26 16.38 16.42
C SER A 26 3.62 17.53 17.38
N SER A 27 3.49 18.79 16.94
CA SER A 27 3.88 19.98 17.72
C SER A 27 2.74 20.71 18.45
N SER A 28 1.50 20.19 18.43
CA SER A 28 0.33 20.87 19.00
C SER A 28 -0.53 19.98 19.91
N SER A 29 0.06 19.29 20.90
CA SER A 29 -0.72 18.63 21.95
C SER A 29 -0.04 18.71 23.30
N SER A 30 -0.13 19.88 23.94
CA SER A 30 -0.01 20.01 25.41
C SER A 30 -1.05 20.99 25.92
N SER A 31 -2.27 20.52 26.14
CA SER A 31 -3.20 21.14 27.08
C SER A 31 -4.08 20.07 27.71
N LYS A 32 -3.97 20.01 29.03
CA LYS A 32 -4.59 19.12 30.01
C LYS A 32 -6.11 19.36 30.07
N PRO A 33 -6.97 18.34 30.19
CA PRO A 33 -8.39 18.55 30.43
C PRO A 33 -8.72 18.69 31.92
N SER A 34 -9.50 19.68 32.27
CA SER A 34 -10.17 19.78 33.57
C SER A 34 -11.61 19.26 33.45
N SER A 35 -12.01 18.65 34.55
CA SER A 35 -13.20 17.87 34.86
C SER A 35 -14.55 18.58 34.76
N SER A 36 -15.56 17.76 34.57
CA SER A 36 -16.90 17.65 35.18
C SER A 36 -18.09 17.86 34.24
N SER A 37 -18.89 16.89 34.10
CA SER A 37 -20.27 16.66 34.59
C SER A 37 -21.07 15.76 33.63
N LYS A 38 -21.64 14.72 34.24
CA LYS A 38 -22.62 13.80 33.68
C LYS A 38 -23.99 14.47 33.63
N PRO A 39 -24.86 14.22 32.65
CA PRO A 39 -26.02 13.39 32.91
C PRO A 39 -26.36 12.35 31.84
N LYS A 40 -27.10 11.34 32.27
CA LYS A 40 -27.60 10.11 31.65
C LYS A 40 -29.01 10.36 31.07
N PRO A 41 -29.67 9.32 30.48
CA PRO A 41 -29.55 8.81 29.10
C PRO A 41 -30.83 9.03 28.26
N ASN A 42 -30.77 8.94 26.95
CA ASN A 42 -31.93 8.44 26.22
C ASN A 42 -31.52 7.59 25.00
N SER A 43 -32.20 6.46 24.89
CA SER A 43 -32.04 5.37 24.00
C SER A 43 -32.58 5.71 22.61
N SER A 44 -31.78 5.43 21.57
CA SER A 44 -32.30 4.79 20.34
C SER A 44 -31.17 4.14 19.55
N SER A 45 -31.37 2.87 19.32
CA SER A 45 -30.52 1.93 18.66
C SER A 45 -30.31 2.27 17.19
N SER A 46 -29.06 2.42 16.78
CA SER A 46 -28.60 1.96 15.48
C SER A 46 -27.14 1.51 15.62
N LYS A 47 -27.01 0.19 15.68
CA LYS A 47 -25.75 -0.55 15.73
C LYS A 47 -24.96 -0.31 14.45
N PRO A 48 -23.77 0.31 14.46
CA PRO A 48 -22.89 0.18 13.32
C PRO A 48 -22.33 -1.24 13.30
N SER A 49 -22.53 -1.88 12.18
CA SER A 49 -22.04 -3.19 11.80
C SER A 49 -20.60 -3.38 12.28
N SER A 50 -20.38 -4.38 13.10
CA SER A 50 -19.08 -4.84 13.54
C SER A 50 -18.17 -5.05 12.33
N SER A 51 -17.12 -4.24 12.21
CA SER A 51 -16.01 -4.56 11.34
C SER A 51 -15.40 -5.87 11.83
N SER A 52 -15.75 -6.97 11.16
CA SER A 52 -15.11 -8.27 11.35
C SER A 52 -13.61 -8.07 11.14
N LYS A 53 -12.85 -8.22 12.20
CA LYS A 53 -11.39 -8.33 12.17
C LYS A 53 -11.06 -9.45 11.17
N PRO A 54 -10.37 -9.20 10.04
CA PRO A 54 -10.02 -10.29 9.16
C PRO A 54 -9.07 -11.22 9.92
N SER A 55 -9.48 -12.47 10.07
CA SER A 55 -8.60 -13.55 10.52
C SER A 55 -7.57 -13.77 9.41
N THR A 56 -6.46 -13.05 9.47
CA THR A 56 -5.38 -13.20 8.52
C THR A 56 -4.30 -14.05 9.16
N ASN A 57 -4.17 -15.31 8.74
CA ASN A 57 -2.94 -16.07 8.84
C ASN A 57 -1.86 -15.45 7.94
N GLY A 58 -1.68 -14.13 8.01
CA GLY A 58 -0.71 -13.39 7.24
C GLY A 58 0.68 -13.55 7.84
N LYS A 59 1.59 -14.15 7.07
CA LYS A 59 3.02 -14.19 7.42
C LYS A 59 3.51 -12.75 7.60
N ILE A 60 3.99 -12.41 8.80
CA ILE A 60 4.66 -11.12 9.09
C ILE A 60 6.16 -11.38 9.07
N THR A 61 6.90 -10.54 8.39
CA THR A 61 8.36 -10.54 8.34
C THR A 61 8.88 -9.22 8.86
N THR A 62 9.92 -9.26 9.68
CA THR A 62 10.61 -8.06 10.16
C THR A 62 12.00 -7.98 9.54
N TYR A 63 12.27 -6.88 8.84
CA TYR A 63 13.55 -6.57 8.23
C TYR A 63 13.94 -5.13 8.52
N LYS A 64 15.15 -4.89 9.04
CA LYS A 64 15.64 -3.56 9.45
C LYS A 64 14.67 -2.79 10.36
N GLY A 65 14.02 -3.49 11.30
CA GLY A 65 13.06 -2.90 12.24
C GLY A 65 11.67 -2.62 11.67
N ILE A 66 11.41 -2.98 10.40
CA ILE A 66 10.12 -2.79 9.73
C ILE A 66 9.42 -4.15 9.63
N SER A 67 8.22 -4.22 10.19
CA SER A 67 7.39 -5.44 10.15
C SER A 67 6.34 -5.32 9.07
N MET A 68 6.42 -6.13 8.01
CA MET A 68 5.46 -6.17 6.92
C MET A 68 4.73 -7.51 6.87
N MET A 69 3.44 -7.44 6.61
CA MET A 69 2.61 -8.60 6.32
C MET A 69 2.69 -8.94 4.84
N TRP A 70 2.58 -10.22 4.51
CA TRP A 70 2.47 -10.71 3.14
C TRP A 70 1.26 -10.08 2.43
N PRO A 71 1.44 -9.37 1.28
CA PRO A 71 0.38 -8.56 0.69
C PRO A 71 -0.60 -9.34 -0.20
N ALA A 72 -0.25 -10.55 -0.63
CA ALA A 72 -1.04 -11.36 -1.59
C ALA A 72 -1.29 -12.78 -1.08
N PRO A 73 -2.24 -13.01 -0.15
CA PRO A 73 -2.44 -14.31 0.50
C PRO A 73 -2.77 -15.45 -0.48
N SER A 74 -3.36 -15.14 -1.63
CA SER A 74 -3.74 -16.12 -2.66
C SER A 74 -2.68 -16.28 -3.76
N TYR A 75 -1.45 -15.76 -3.58
CA TYR A 75 -0.41 -15.92 -4.56
C TYR A 75 0.02 -17.40 -4.70
N TYR A 76 0.38 -17.81 -5.92
CA TYR A 76 0.84 -19.17 -6.19
C TYR A 76 2.27 -19.24 -6.75
N LYS A 77 2.79 -18.14 -7.31
CA LYS A 77 4.19 -18.03 -7.72
C LYS A 77 4.65 -16.58 -7.85
N MET A 78 5.93 -16.32 -7.64
CA MET A 78 6.57 -15.08 -8.06
C MET A 78 6.86 -15.15 -9.57
N SER A 79 6.19 -14.29 -10.35
CA SER A 79 6.36 -14.26 -11.81
C SER A 79 7.53 -13.37 -12.24
N SER A 80 7.90 -12.37 -11.42
CA SER A 80 9.07 -11.54 -11.68
C SER A 80 9.68 -10.98 -10.39
N ARG A 81 11.01 -10.95 -10.34
CA ARG A 81 11.79 -10.41 -9.20
C ARG A 81 12.11 -8.93 -9.41
N TYR A 82 12.46 -8.25 -8.33
CA TYR A 82 13.10 -6.94 -8.36
C TYR A 82 14.46 -7.03 -9.07
N GLY A 83 14.79 -6.00 -9.87
CA GLY A 83 16.08 -5.87 -10.52
C GLY A 83 15.99 -5.64 -12.04
N TYR A 84 17.14 -5.52 -12.70
CA TYR A 84 17.20 -5.31 -14.14
C TYR A 84 16.78 -6.58 -14.90
N ARG A 85 15.81 -6.44 -15.80
CA ARG A 85 15.34 -7.52 -16.68
C ARG A 85 14.96 -6.99 -18.06
N THR A 86 14.84 -7.88 -19.02
CA THR A 86 14.22 -7.55 -20.31
C THR A 86 12.72 -7.34 -20.08
N HIS A 87 12.21 -6.18 -20.47
CA HIS A 87 10.80 -5.84 -20.31
C HIS A 87 9.94 -6.69 -21.25
N PRO A 88 8.91 -7.42 -20.78
CA PRO A 88 8.18 -8.42 -21.57
C PRO A 88 7.42 -7.84 -22.77
N ILE A 89 7.04 -6.55 -22.72
CA ILE A 89 6.28 -5.88 -23.77
C ILE A 89 7.22 -5.12 -24.72
N THR A 90 8.25 -4.43 -24.20
CA THR A 90 9.10 -3.54 -25.01
C THR A 90 10.40 -4.17 -25.47
N GLY A 91 10.81 -5.32 -24.92
CA GLY A 91 12.07 -5.99 -25.18
C GLY A 91 13.33 -5.26 -24.67
N LYS A 92 13.18 -4.07 -24.08
CA LYS A 92 14.31 -3.27 -23.57
C LYS A 92 14.74 -3.71 -22.18
N LYS A 93 16.02 -3.60 -21.86
CA LYS A 93 16.54 -3.80 -20.51
C LYS A 93 16.06 -2.65 -19.60
N LYS A 94 15.29 -2.99 -18.55
CA LYS A 94 14.69 -2.03 -17.63
C LYS A 94 14.74 -2.53 -16.20
N LEU A 95 14.84 -1.60 -15.25
CA LEU A 95 14.69 -1.90 -13.83
C LEU A 95 13.23 -2.25 -13.52
N HIS A 96 12.98 -3.45 -13.01
CA HIS A 96 11.72 -3.82 -12.39
C HIS A 96 11.76 -3.37 -10.94
N GLY A 97 10.98 -2.34 -10.60
CA GLY A 97 11.03 -1.64 -9.31
C GLY A 97 10.37 -2.35 -8.14
N GLY A 98 9.81 -3.54 -8.39
CA GLY A 98 9.08 -4.32 -7.40
C GLY A 98 9.21 -5.82 -7.59
N VAL A 99 8.26 -6.56 -7.06
CA VAL A 99 8.07 -8.00 -7.32
C VAL A 99 6.66 -8.23 -7.86
N ASP A 100 6.54 -9.18 -8.80
CA ASP A 100 5.26 -9.57 -9.37
C ASP A 100 4.82 -10.90 -8.75
N LEU A 101 3.71 -10.85 -8.04
CA LEU A 101 3.12 -11.97 -7.33
C LEU A 101 1.86 -12.44 -8.07
N ALA A 102 2.01 -13.49 -8.88
CA ALA A 102 0.90 -14.05 -9.63
C ALA A 102 -0.15 -14.66 -8.69
N ALA A 103 -1.39 -14.24 -8.85
CA ALA A 103 -2.53 -14.67 -8.05
C ALA A 103 -3.81 -14.63 -8.88
N PRO A 104 -4.88 -15.37 -8.52
CA PRO A 104 -6.15 -15.34 -9.22
C PRO A 104 -6.73 -13.93 -9.26
N GLY A 105 -7.31 -13.54 -10.41
CA GLY A 105 -8.02 -12.27 -10.56
C GLY A 105 -9.15 -12.13 -9.54
N GLY A 106 -9.30 -10.93 -8.95
CA GLY A 106 -10.30 -10.66 -7.91
C GLY A 106 -9.89 -11.09 -6.49
N SER A 107 -8.79 -11.83 -6.31
CA SER A 107 -8.30 -12.21 -4.98
C SER A 107 -7.84 -10.99 -4.17
N ALA A 108 -7.76 -11.14 -2.84
CA ALA A 108 -7.47 -10.02 -1.94
C ALA A 108 -6.03 -9.53 -2.08
N ILE A 109 -5.86 -8.21 -2.07
CA ILE A 109 -4.60 -7.51 -1.80
C ILE A 109 -4.72 -6.87 -0.43
N LEU A 110 -3.74 -7.12 0.45
CA LEU A 110 -3.71 -6.65 1.82
C LEU A 110 -2.66 -5.55 2.00
N ALA A 111 -2.95 -4.58 2.86
CA ALA A 111 -1.97 -3.59 3.29
C ALA A 111 -0.84 -4.29 4.06
N ALA A 112 0.39 -4.20 3.55
CA ALA A 112 1.56 -4.83 4.15
C ALA A 112 1.90 -4.25 5.53
N GLN A 113 1.54 -2.99 5.78
CA GLN A 113 1.70 -2.32 7.06
C GLN A 113 0.59 -1.27 7.23
N SER A 114 0.29 -0.88 8.48
CA SER A 114 -0.64 0.22 8.78
C SER A 114 -0.08 1.53 8.23
N GLY A 115 -0.98 2.43 7.79
CA GLY A 115 -0.55 3.71 7.24
C GLY A 115 -1.69 4.51 6.64
N ARG A 116 -1.32 5.57 5.92
CA ARG A 116 -2.27 6.45 5.22
C ARG A 116 -2.14 6.26 3.71
N VAL A 117 -3.26 6.10 3.04
CA VAL A 117 -3.33 6.06 1.56
C VAL A 117 -3.01 7.45 1.02
N ILE A 118 -1.89 7.60 0.34
CA ILE A 118 -1.48 8.88 -0.29
C ILE A 118 -1.85 8.94 -1.76
N VAL A 119 -1.97 7.78 -2.43
CA VAL A 119 -2.44 7.66 -3.82
C VAL A 119 -3.43 6.50 -3.91
N ALA A 120 -4.54 6.70 -4.62
CA ALA A 120 -5.49 5.66 -5.04
C ALA A 120 -6.13 6.13 -6.34
N THR A 121 -5.61 5.69 -7.49
CA THR A 121 -5.99 6.18 -8.82
C THR A 121 -5.60 5.19 -9.92
N TYR A 122 -5.79 5.59 -11.18
CA TYR A 122 -5.36 4.85 -12.36
C TYR A 122 -4.18 5.55 -13.05
N HIS A 123 -3.23 4.75 -13.53
CA HIS A 123 -2.15 5.19 -14.43
C HIS A 123 -1.96 4.16 -15.54
N TRP A 124 -1.65 4.60 -16.76
CA TRP A 124 -1.55 3.71 -17.91
C TRP A 124 -0.53 2.56 -17.74
N SER A 125 0.56 2.78 -17.00
CA SER A 125 1.57 1.75 -16.71
C SER A 125 1.17 0.86 -15.54
N PHE A 126 0.87 1.44 -14.36
CA PHE A 126 0.51 0.71 -13.15
C PHE A 126 -0.95 0.20 -13.11
N GLY A 127 -1.80 0.63 -14.05
CA GLY A 127 -3.23 0.37 -13.96
C GLY A 127 -3.85 1.07 -12.76
N ASN A 128 -4.84 0.45 -12.15
CA ASN A 128 -5.34 0.88 -10.85
C ASN A 128 -4.28 0.58 -9.78
N TYR A 129 -3.86 1.59 -9.03
CA TYR A 129 -2.81 1.43 -8.04
C TYR A 129 -3.05 2.24 -6.77
N ILE A 130 -2.44 1.78 -5.69
CA ILE A 130 -2.49 2.39 -4.36
C ILE A 130 -1.06 2.60 -3.88
N ILE A 131 -0.82 3.72 -3.20
CA ILE A 131 0.38 3.92 -2.38
C ILE A 131 -0.06 4.18 -0.95
N VAL A 132 0.50 3.42 -0.02
CA VAL A 132 0.31 3.59 1.43
C VAL A 132 1.61 4.12 2.02
N ASP A 133 1.54 5.28 2.66
CA ASP A 133 2.63 5.85 3.46
C ASP A 133 2.54 5.30 4.90
N HIS A 134 3.64 4.74 5.39
CA HIS A 134 3.75 4.11 6.70
C HIS A 134 4.46 5.01 7.72
N GLY A 135 4.83 6.23 7.31
CA GLY A 135 5.68 7.12 8.10
C GLY A 135 7.17 6.77 8.02
N ASN A 136 8.00 7.58 8.66
CA ASN A 136 9.46 7.38 8.74
C ASN A 136 10.15 7.16 7.37
N GLY A 137 9.60 7.72 6.30
CA GLY A 137 10.12 7.58 4.94
C GLY A 137 9.75 6.28 4.23
N TYR A 138 8.94 5.39 4.82
CA TYR A 138 8.54 4.13 4.20
C TYR A 138 7.18 4.20 3.55
N SER A 139 7.07 3.63 2.37
CA SER A 139 5.78 3.41 1.71
C SER A 139 5.77 2.12 0.91
N THR A 140 4.56 1.64 0.60
CA THR A 140 4.33 0.48 -0.29
C THR A 140 3.41 0.86 -1.42
N LEU A 141 3.67 0.29 -2.62
CA LEU A 141 2.85 0.45 -3.82
C LEU A 141 2.25 -0.90 -4.22
N TYR A 142 0.98 -0.85 -4.60
CA TYR A 142 0.18 -2.00 -5.04
C TYR A 142 -0.44 -1.66 -6.39
N ALA A 143 -0.05 -2.36 -7.47
CA ALA A 143 -0.48 -2.05 -8.83
C ALA A 143 -1.17 -3.21 -9.55
N HIS A 144 -1.68 -2.92 -10.75
CA HIS A 144 -2.46 -3.80 -11.64
C HIS A 144 -3.78 -4.28 -11.03
N CYS A 145 -4.33 -3.53 -10.04
CA CYS A 145 -5.54 -3.90 -9.35
C CYS A 145 -6.77 -3.89 -10.29
N SER A 146 -7.65 -4.88 -10.13
CA SER A 146 -8.96 -4.87 -10.82
C SER A 146 -9.92 -3.88 -10.16
N LYS A 147 -9.82 -3.71 -8.83
CA LYS A 147 -10.66 -2.80 -8.04
C LYS A 147 -9.90 -2.24 -6.86
N LEU A 148 -9.99 -0.94 -6.63
CA LEU A 148 -9.53 -0.29 -5.41
C LEU A 148 -10.68 -0.27 -4.38
N LEU A 149 -10.40 -0.60 -3.13
CA LEU A 149 -11.36 -0.66 -2.02
C LEU A 149 -11.16 0.46 -1.00
N VAL A 150 -10.14 1.28 -1.22
CA VAL A 150 -9.78 2.43 -0.38
C VAL A 150 -9.57 3.66 -1.24
N ARG A 151 -9.59 4.83 -0.62
CA ARG A 151 -9.42 6.12 -1.28
C ARG A 151 -8.25 6.90 -0.67
N ARG A 152 -7.73 7.86 -1.42
CA ARG A 152 -6.72 8.82 -0.92
C ARG A 152 -7.17 9.48 0.38
N GLY A 153 -6.26 9.59 1.34
CA GLY A 153 -6.49 10.17 2.67
C GLY A 153 -7.00 9.17 3.71
N GLN A 154 -7.43 7.97 3.31
CA GLN A 154 -7.91 6.95 4.22
C GLN A 154 -6.75 6.31 5.00
N THR A 155 -6.95 6.09 6.31
CA THR A 155 -6.05 5.27 7.12
C THR A 155 -6.42 3.80 6.97
N VAL A 156 -5.41 2.95 6.85
CA VAL A 156 -5.55 1.50 6.74
C VAL A 156 -4.74 0.79 7.82
N SER A 157 -5.23 -0.32 8.29
CA SER A 157 -4.51 -1.20 9.22
C SER A 157 -3.73 -2.27 8.47
N GLN A 158 -2.62 -2.73 9.05
CA GLN A 158 -1.89 -3.90 8.53
C GLN A 158 -2.84 -5.10 8.35
N GLY A 159 -2.79 -5.76 7.21
CA GLY A 159 -3.67 -6.88 6.85
C GLY A 159 -5.07 -6.47 6.40
N GLN A 160 -5.40 -5.20 6.39
CA GLN A 160 -6.67 -4.74 5.82
C GLN A 160 -6.68 -4.99 4.30
N ARG A 161 -7.79 -5.55 3.77
CA ARG A 161 -7.99 -5.65 2.32
C ARG A 161 -8.16 -4.26 1.74
N ILE A 162 -7.29 -3.89 0.79
CA ILE A 162 -7.24 -2.56 0.17
C ILE A 162 -7.59 -2.57 -1.31
N ALA A 163 -7.42 -3.73 -1.97
CA ALA A 163 -7.70 -3.88 -3.40
C ALA A 163 -7.95 -5.35 -3.77
N ASN A 164 -8.23 -5.57 -5.05
CA ASN A 164 -8.33 -6.89 -5.66
C ASN A 164 -7.27 -7.04 -6.76
N VAL A 165 -6.67 -8.23 -6.85
CA VAL A 165 -5.74 -8.59 -7.93
C VAL A 165 -6.42 -8.46 -9.29
N GLY A 166 -5.69 -7.96 -10.27
CA GLY A 166 -6.14 -7.81 -11.63
C GLY A 166 -5.01 -7.82 -12.65
N THR A 167 -5.28 -7.23 -13.80
CA THR A 167 -4.35 -7.10 -14.93
C THR A 167 -4.53 -5.76 -15.64
N THR A 168 -4.87 -4.70 -14.90
CA THR A 168 -5.05 -3.36 -15.46
C THR A 168 -3.71 -2.68 -15.75
N GLY A 169 -3.69 -1.73 -16.69
CA GLY A 169 -2.47 -1.05 -17.12
C GLY A 169 -1.55 -1.92 -17.99
N SER A 170 -0.24 -1.72 -17.92
CA SER A 170 0.76 -2.46 -18.69
C SER A 170 1.08 -3.81 -18.03
N SER A 171 0.17 -4.77 -18.18
CA SER A 171 0.21 -6.10 -17.56
C SER A 171 -0.12 -7.19 -18.58
N THR A 172 0.51 -8.36 -18.45
CA THR A 172 0.30 -9.52 -19.33
C THR A 172 -0.54 -10.63 -18.69
N GLY A 173 -0.99 -10.45 -17.42
CA GLY A 173 -1.79 -11.45 -16.71
C GLY A 173 -2.05 -11.05 -15.27
N ASN A 174 -2.94 -11.77 -14.60
CA ASN A 174 -3.34 -11.45 -13.23
C ASN A 174 -2.18 -11.61 -12.24
N HIS A 175 -1.75 -10.51 -11.63
CA HIS A 175 -0.74 -10.46 -10.58
C HIS A 175 -0.88 -9.20 -9.74
N LEU A 176 -0.27 -9.19 -8.56
CA LEU A 176 0.04 -8.00 -7.80
C LEU A 176 1.47 -7.58 -8.13
N HIS A 177 1.67 -6.37 -8.67
CA HIS A 177 2.97 -5.71 -8.64
C HIS A 177 3.10 -4.97 -7.31
N PHE A 178 4.12 -5.36 -6.53
CA PHE A 178 4.35 -4.83 -5.17
C PHE A 178 5.72 -4.18 -5.06
N GLU A 179 5.74 -2.93 -4.58
CA GLU A 179 6.99 -2.20 -4.32
C GLU A 179 7.10 -1.80 -2.84
N VAL A 180 8.33 -1.77 -2.34
CA VAL A 180 8.71 -1.08 -1.10
C VAL A 180 9.56 0.12 -1.48
N ARG A 181 9.27 1.27 -0.89
CA ARG A 181 9.97 2.53 -1.16
C ARG A 181 10.49 3.14 0.13
N ILE A 182 11.72 3.64 0.09
CA ILE A 182 12.39 4.34 1.18
C ILE A 182 12.72 5.75 0.69
N ASN A 183 12.19 6.77 1.35
CA ASN A 183 12.33 8.17 0.96
C ASN A 183 12.01 8.40 -0.53
N GLY A 184 10.96 7.74 -1.03
CA GLY A 184 10.53 7.77 -2.41
C GLY A 184 11.30 6.88 -3.37
N ALA A 185 12.47 6.35 -2.99
CA ALA A 185 13.26 5.47 -3.85
C ALA A 185 12.78 4.01 -3.74
N ARG A 186 12.67 3.33 -4.88
CA ARG A 186 12.38 1.90 -4.96
C ARG A 186 13.49 1.09 -4.31
N THR A 187 13.14 0.09 -3.51
CA THR A 187 14.09 -0.87 -2.95
C THR A 187 13.60 -2.29 -3.18
N ASN A 188 14.49 -3.26 -3.04
CA ASN A 188 14.12 -4.68 -3.18
C ASN A 188 13.09 -5.08 -2.12
N PRO A 189 11.84 -5.46 -2.49
CA PRO A 189 10.80 -5.80 -1.52
C PRO A 189 11.02 -7.15 -0.82
N MET A 190 11.78 -8.06 -1.44
CA MET A 190 11.86 -9.47 -1.00
C MET A 190 12.23 -9.65 0.48
N PRO A 191 13.25 -8.97 1.03
CA PRO A 191 13.60 -9.11 2.45
C PRO A 191 12.48 -8.65 3.39
N TYR A 192 11.66 -7.67 2.97
CA TYR A 192 10.59 -7.10 3.81
C TYR A 192 9.35 -8.02 3.90
N ILE A 193 9.13 -8.86 2.89
CA ILE A 193 8.01 -9.80 2.85
C ILE A 193 8.43 -11.26 3.04
N GLY A 194 9.71 -11.52 3.31
CA GLY A 194 10.23 -12.83 3.66
C GLY A 194 10.40 -13.79 2.48
N LEU A 195 10.94 -13.24 1.38
CA LEU A 195 11.36 -13.95 0.17
C LEU A 195 12.87 -13.92 -0.02
#